data_7d05908308770858cb301c43d92fb2bf
#
_entry.id   7d05908308770858cb301c43d92fb2bf
#
_cell.length_a   1.000
_cell.length_b   1.000
_cell.length_c   1.000
_cell.angle_alpha   90.00
_cell.angle_beta   90.00
_cell.angle_gamma   90.00
#
_symmetry.space_group_name_H-M   'P 1'
#
loop_
_entity.id
_entity.type
_entity.pdbx_description
1 polymer ?
#
loop_
_entity_poly.entity_id
_entity_poly.type
_entity_poly.pdbx_seq_one_letter_code
_entity_poly.pdbx_strand_id
1 'polypeptide(L)'
;PEVRAAQSQVERVELERRLMAKESAPDYRLGLEYRDLRENDNMMMFTVSVDLPIWFEKNRAAVREAEKMLHSSEAARESAKRQNAFDVQDASFRLDSSRRMLALIRRELTPQAEARLNAHEAAYRTGKADFMDLLESERFLLETKLMAVRTEAELGMQAARLERAVGTLPAAADK
;
A
#
# COMPACT_ATOMS: atom_id res chain seq x y z
N PRO A 1 -4.16 4.03 -2.52
CA PRO A 1 -2.89 4.65 -2.92
C PRO A 1 -2.14 3.82 -3.94
N GLU A 2 -2.02 2.51 -3.78
CA GLU A 2 -1.26 1.60 -4.67
C GLU A 2 -1.78 1.60 -6.11
N VAL A 3 -3.11 1.60 -6.30
CA VAL A 3 -3.72 1.69 -7.63
C VAL A 3 -3.43 3.04 -8.31
N ARG A 4 -3.40 4.13 -7.55
CA ARG A 4 -3.02 5.45 -8.09
C ARG A 4 -1.56 5.49 -8.51
N ALA A 5 -0.66 4.93 -7.70
CA ALA A 5 0.76 4.83 -8.05
C ALA A 5 0.96 3.99 -9.32
N ALA A 6 0.28 2.86 -9.45
CA ALA A 6 0.31 2.05 -10.67
C ALA A 6 -0.25 2.80 -11.89
N GLN A 7 -1.30 3.62 -11.72
CA GLN A 7 -1.85 4.46 -12.78
C GLN A 7 -0.83 5.53 -13.24
N SER A 8 -0.21 6.26 -12.30
CA SER A 8 0.83 7.25 -12.64
C SER A 8 2.04 6.60 -13.33
N GLN A 9 2.35 5.34 -12.98
CA GLN A 9 3.40 4.59 -13.66
C GLN A 9 3.05 4.30 -15.13
N VAL A 10 1.79 3.94 -15.43
CA VAL A 10 1.33 3.75 -16.82
C VAL A 10 1.43 5.06 -17.60
N GLU A 11 0.99 6.17 -17.02
CA GLU A 11 1.08 7.50 -17.64
C GLU A 11 2.54 7.89 -17.95
N ARG A 12 3.47 7.63 -17.02
CA ARG A 12 4.90 7.86 -17.22
C ARG A 12 5.44 7.05 -18.39
N VAL A 13 5.17 5.74 -18.44
CA VAL A 13 5.65 4.86 -19.51
C VAL A 13 5.01 5.21 -20.85
N GLU A 14 3.76 5.67 -20.86
CA GLU A 14 3.12 6.17 -22.09
C GLU A 14 3.83 7.43 -22.63
N LEU A 15 4.24 8.35 -21.77
CA LEU A 15 5.01 9.52 -22.16
C LEU A 15 6.40 9.13 -22.66
N GLU A 16 7.07 8.16 -22.01
CA GLU A 16 8.34 7.60 -22.48
C GLU A 16 8.21 6.98 -23.87
N ARG A 17 7.15 6.19 -24.12
CA ARG A 17 6.87 5.65 -25.46
C ARG A 17 6.71 6.76 -26.50
N ARG A 18 5.97 7.83 -26.17
CA ARG A 18 5.78 8.98 -27.06
C ARG A 18 7.08 9.71 -27.32
N LEU A 19 7.96 9.79 -26.33
CA LEU A 19 9.30 10.38 -26.46
C LEU A 19 10.18 9.56 -27.43
N MET A 20 10.26 8.23 -27.21
CA MET A 20 11.01 7.32 -28.08
C MET A 20 10.53 7.38 -29.55
N ALA A 21 9.21 7.51 -29.76
CA ALA A 21 8.66 7.68 -31.11
C ALA A 21 9.12 9.00 -31.76
N LYS A 22 9.30 10.07 -30.98
CA LYS A 22 9.80 11.37 -31.49
C LYS A 22 11.31 11.38 -31.74
N GLU A 23 12.09 10.58 -31.01
CA GLU A 23 13.53 10.44 -31.23
C GLU A 23 13.88 9.87 -32.64
N SER A 24 12.87 9.33 -33.34
CA SER A 24 13.00 8.92 -34.75
C SER A 24 12.91 10.09 -35.72
N ALA A 25 12.55 11.29 -35.27
CA ALA A 25 12.51 12.49 -36.08
C ALA A 25 13.89 13.19 -36.11
N PRO A 26 14.23 13.91 -37.17
CA PRO A 26 15.47 14.71 -37.23
C PRO A 26 15.46 15.83 -36.19
N ASP A 27 16.57 16.01 -35.49
CA ASP A 27 16.75 17.13 -34.57
C ASP A 27 17.38 18.33 -35.31
N TYR A 28 16.80 19.51 -35.09
CA TYR A 28 17.28 20.76 -35.65
C TYR A 28 17.92 21.60 -34.55
N ARG A 29 19.17 22.03 -34.77
CA ARG A 29 19.86 22.97 -33.87
C ARG A 29 20.16 24.27 -34.62
N LEU A 30 19.78 25.38 -34.02
CA LEU A 30 20.11 26.71 -34.49
C LEU A 30 21.08 27.33 -33.50
N GLY A 31 22.22 27.78 -33.95
CA GLY A 31 23.23 28.46 -33.16
C GLY A 31 23.50 29.86 -33.72
N LEU A 32 23.60 30.84 -32.83
CA LEU A 32 24.10 32.19 -33.11
C LEU A 32 25.28 32.45 -32.20
N GLU A 33 26.45 32.61 -32.78
CA GLU A 33 27.69 32.92 -32.06
C GLU A 33 28.20 34.30 -32.48
N TYR A 34 28.42 35.18 -31.49
CA TYR A 34 29.05 36.44 -31.66
C TYR A 34 30.43 36.39 -31.01
N ARG A 35 31.49 36.65 -31.81
CA ARG A 35 32.88 36.79 -31.33
C ARG A 35 33.34 38.19 -31.50
N ASP A 36 33.72 38.81 -30.40
CA ASP A 36 34.45 40.07 -30.37
C ASP A 36 35.94 39.78 -30.44
N LEU A 37 36.53 39.98 -31.62
CA LEU A 37 37.97 39.85 -31.84
C LEU A 37 38.60 41.26 -31.66
N ARG A 38 39.47 41.43 -30.68
CA ARG A 38 40.05 42.69 -30.19
C ARG A 38 40.74 43.60 -31.21
N GLU A 39 40.78 43.25 -32.44
CA GLU A 39 41.34 44.06 -33.54
C GLU A 39 40.36 44.18 -34.71
N ASN A 40 39.31 44.95 -34.51
CA ASN A 40 38.40 45.51 -35.54
C ASN A 40 37.60 44.54 -36.42
N ASP A 41 37.55 43.24 -36.15
CA ASP A 41 36.73 42.26 -36.88
C ASP A 41 35.76 41.54 -35.92
N ASN A 42 34.56 42.10 -35.75
CA ASN A 42 33.43 41.41 -35.09
C ASN A 42 32.83 40.38 -36.03
N MET A 43 32.81 39.12 -35.64
CA MET A 43 32.27 38.02 -36.44
C MET A 43 30.94 37.51 -35.81
N MET A 44 29.89 37.54 -36.64
CA MET A 44 28.64 36.83 -36.33
C MET A 44 28.59 35.54 -37.13
N MET A 45 28.44 34.41 -36.47
CA MET A 45 28.27 33.10 -37.09
C MET A 45 26.87 32.58 -36.79
N PHE A 46 26.16 32.29 -37.86
CA PHE A 46 24.88 31.60 -37.80
C PHE A 46 25.08 30.14 -38.20
N THR A 47 24.74 29.20 -37.31
CA THR A 47 24.89 27.75 -37.55
C THR A 47 23.53 27.09 -37.57
N VAL A 48 23.24 26.36 -38.64
CA VAL A 48 22.11 25.45 -38.74
C VAL A 48 22.66 24.04 -38.86
N SER A 49 22.30 23.16 -37.92
CA SER A 49 22.65 21.74 -37.98
C SER A 49 21.42 20.87 -37.90
N VAL A 50 21.42 19.78 -38.64
CA VAL A 50 20.35 18.79 -38.68
C VAL A 50 20.96 17.44 -38.34
N ASP A 51 20.52 16.84 -37.23
CA ASP A 51 20.94 15.49 -36.87
C ASP A 51 19.95 14.48 -37.47
N LEU A 52 20.42 13.71 -38.43
CA LEU A 52 19.62 12.67 -39.08
C LEU A 52 19.78 11.34 -38.35
N PRO A 53 18.68 10.70 -37.88
CA PRO A 53 18.72 9.40 -37.22
C PRO A 53 18.95 8.28 -38.25
N ILE A 54 20.22 8.01 -38.58
CA ILE A 54 20.58 6.99 -39.58
C ILE A 54 20.42 5.54 -39.08
N TRP A 55 20.23 5.35 -37.75
CA TRP A 55 20.11 4.03 -37.13
C TRP A 55 18.63 3.59 -36.99
N PHE A 56 17.93 3.46 -38.12
CA PHE A 56 16.49 3.16 -38.17
C PHE A 56 16.09 1.88 -37.42
N GLU A 57 16.92 0.84 -37.50
CA GLU A 57 16.61 -0.43 -36.80
C GLU A 57 16.72 -0.31 -35.28
N LYS A 58 17.70 0.45 -34.80
CA LYS A 58 17.83 0.75 -33.35
C LYS A 58 16.60 1.51 -32.83
N ASN A 59 16.18 2.56 -33.54
CA ASN A 59 15.05 3.39 -33.14
C ASN A 59 13.74 2.59 -33.17
N ARG A 60 13.53 1.74 -34.19
CA ARG A 60 12.40 0.82 -34.25
C ARG A 60 12.40 -0.20 -33.07
N ALA A 61 13.57 -0.71 -32.69
CA ALA A 61 13.72 -1.59 -31.57
C ALA A 61 13.37 -0.88 -30.25
N ALA A 62 13.83 0.36 -30.05
CA ALA A 62 13.51 1.16 -28.87
C ALA A 62 12.01 1.46 -28.75
N VAL A 63 11.33 1.77 -29.86
CA VAL A 63 9.87 1.97 -29.87
C VAL A 63 9.15 0.68 -29.49
N ARG A 64 9.53 -0.48 -30.06
CA ARG A 64 8.96 -1.78 -29.71
C ARG A 64 9.19 -2.14 -28.24
N GLU A 65 10.34 -1.83 -27.69
CA GLU A 65 10.66 -2.01 -26.27
C GLU A 65 9.73 -1.15 -25.41
N ALA A 66 9.58 0.14 -25.71
CA ALA A 66 8.69 1.05 -24.99
C ALA A 66 7.22 0.60 -25.06
N GLU A 67 6.76 0.05 -26.19
CA GLU A 67 5.42 -0.56 -26.31
C GLU A 67 5.26 -1.77 -25.38
N LYS A 68 6.26 -2.65 -25.31
CA LYS A 68 6.21 -3.80 -24.39
C LYS A 68 6.25 -3.39 -22.92
N MET A 69 6.99 -2.33 -22.59
CA MET A 69 7.00 -1.73 -21.25
C MET A 69 5.63 -1.15 -20.91
N LEU A 70 4.94 -0.50 -21.85
CA LEU A 70 3.59 0.00 -21.65
C LEU A 70 2.62 -1.15 -21.34
N HIS A 71 2.60 -2.20 -22.14
CA HIS A 71 1.75 -3.38 -21.86
C HIS A 71 2.07 -4.04 -20.51
N SER A 72 3.33 -4.11 -20.13
CA SER A 72 3.75 -4.62 -18.82
C SER A 72 3.20 -3.75 -17.68
N SER A 73 3.28 -2.42 -17.81
CA SER A 73 2.78 -1.48 -16.80
C SER A 73 1.24 -1.50 -16.71
N GLU A 74 0.53 -1.68 -17.81
CA GLU A 74 -0.93 -1.87 -17.83
C GLU A 74 -1.34 -3.17 -17.12
N ALA A 75 -0.63 -4.27 -17.38
CA ALA A 75 -0.84 -5.53 -16.68
C ALA A 75 -0.57 -5.42 -15.17
N ALA A 76 0.48 -4.70 -14.78
CA ALA A 76 0.80 -4.42 -13.39
C ALA A 76 -0.30 -3.58 -12.70
N ARG A 77 -0.87 -2.58 -13.39
CA ARG A 77 -2.02 -1.81 -12.89
C ARG A 77 -3.23 -2.69 -12.66
N GLU A 78 -3.57 -3.58 -13.60
CA GLU A 78 -4.70 -4.50 -13.43
C GLU A 78 -4.46 -5.52 -12.32
N SER A 79 -3.22 -5.95 -12.13
CA SER A 79 -2.84 -6.78 -10.98
C SER A 79 -3.01 -6.02 -9.66
N ALA A 80 -2.56 -4.77 -9.59
CA ALA A 80 -2.71 -3.92 -8.41
C ALA A 80 -4.20 -3.68 -8.06
N LYS A 81 -5.07 -3.49 -9.05
CA LYS A 81 -6.51 -3.36 -8.82
C LYS A 81 -7.13 -4.63 -8.21
N ARG A 82 -6.77 -5.80 -8.77
CA ARG A 82 -7.26 -7.09 -8.24
C ARG A 82 -6.76 -7.36 -6.83
N GLN A 83 -5.49 -7.07 -6.58
CA GLN A 83 -4.91 -7.20 -5.26
C GLN A 83 -5.59 -6.28 -4.25
N ASN A 84 -5.81 -5.01 -4.59
CA ASN A 84 -6.52 -4.08 -3.72
C ASN A 84 -7.96 -4.51 -3.42
N ALA A 85 -8.68 -5.04 -4.41
CA ALA A 85 -10.03 -5.57 -4.20
C ALA A 85 -10.02 -6.77 -3.23
N PHE A 86 -9.04 -7.66 -3.38
CA PHE A 86 -8.84 -8.77 -2.44
C PHE A 86 -8.51 -8.27 -1.03
N ASP A 87 -7.60 -7.30 -0.90
CA ASP A 87 -7.17 -6.75 0.39
C ASP A 87 -8.35 -6.10 1.14
N VAL A 88 -9.22 -5.37 0.42
CA VAL A 88 -10.45 -4.80 0.99
C VAL A 88 -11.39 -5.89 1.48
N GLN A 89 -11.61 -6.93 0.69
CA GLN A 89 -12.48 -8.05 1.06
C GLN A 89 -11.93 -8.82 2.27
N ASP A 90 -10.63 -9.16 2.26
CA ASP A 90 -9.97 -9.88 3.35
C ASP A 90 -10.00 -9.06 4.66
N ALA A 91 -9.65 -7.77 4.58
CA ALA A 91 -9.68 -6.88 5.75
C ALA A 91 -11.10 -6.73 6.32
N SER A 92 -12.12 -6.58 5.46
CA SER A 92 -13.52 -6.50 5.89
C SER A 92 -13.97 -7.79 6.58
N PHE A 93 -13.67 -8.95 6.00
CA PHE A 93 -14.00 -10.25 6.59
C PHE A 93 -13.34 -10.46 7.95
N ARG A 94 -12.04 -10.13 8.06
CA ARG A 94 -11.29 -10.23 9.33
C ARG A 94 -11.83 -9.27 10.39
N LEU A 95 -12.17 -8.04 9.99
CA LEU A 95 -12.77 -7.05 10.87
C LEU A 95 -14.09 -7.57 11.48
N ASP A 96 -14.97 -8.13 10.65
CA ASP A 96 -16.25 -8.69 11.10
C ASP A 96 -16.05 -9.93 11.95
N SER A 97 -15.07 -10.77 11.64
CA SER A 97 -14.72 -11.93 12.46
C SER A 97 -14.22 -11.51 13.85
N SER A 98 -13.31 -10.54 13.92
CA SER A 98 -12.80 -10.02 15.20
C SER A 98 -13.89 -9.34 16.02
N ARG A 99 -14.84 -8.64 15.39
CA ARG A 99 -16.03 -8.07 16.06
C ARG A 99 -16.89 -9.14 16.70
N ARG A 100 -17.21 -10.21 15.96
CA ARG A 100 -18.01 -11.33 16.50
C ARG A 100 -17.29 -12.04 17.64
N MET A 101 -15.98 -12.27 17.48
CA MET A 101 -15.16 -12.90 18.52
C MET A 101 -15.13 -12.05 19.80
N LEU A 102 -14.89 -10.74 19.68
CA LEU A 102 -14.90 -9.83 20.83
C LEU A 102 -16.27 -9.80 21.52
N ALA A 103 -17.34 -9.79 20.75
CA ALA A 103 -18.70 -9.84 21.29
C ALA A 103 -18.96 -11.15 22.05
N LEU A 104 -18.53 -12.29 21.53
CA LEU A 104 -18.62 -13.60 22.20
C LEU A 104 -17.86 -13.62 23.53
N ILE A 105 -16.59 -13.16 23.49
CA ILE A 105 -15.74 -13.11 24.68
C ILE A 105 -16.37 -12.22 25.75
N ARG A 106 -16.83 -11.02 25.41
CA ARG A 106 -17.37 -10.07 26.37
C ARG A 106 -18.77 -10.44 26.90
N ARG A 107 -19.64 -10.98 26.03
CA ARG A 107 -21.05 -11.24 26.40
C ARG A 107 -21.25 -12.61 27.02
N GLU A 108 -20.42 -13.58 26.69
CA GLU A 108 -20.63 -14.96 27.09
C GLU A 108 -19.47 -15.51 27.94
N LEU A 109 -18.23 -15.50 27.39
CA LEU A 109 -17.09 -16.14 28.06
C LEU A 109 -16.69 -15.43 29.36
N THR A 110 -16.63 -14.09 29.35
CA THR A 110 -16.23 -13.34 30.55
C THR A 110 -17.23 -13.52 31.72
N PRO A 111 -18.56 -13.36 31.52
CA PRO A 111 -19.52 -13.62 32.58
C PRO A 111 -19.50 -15.07 33.06
N GLN A 112 -19.30 -16.04 32.18
CA GLN A 112 -19.20 -17.45 32.58
C GLN A 112 -17.95 -17.72 33.43
N ALA A 113 -16.79 -17.10 33.03
CA ALA A 113 -15.56 -17.21 33.80
C ALA A 113 -15.71 -16.57 35.20
N GLU A 114 -16.38 -15.42 35.31
CA GLU A 114 -16.65 -14.76 36.56
C GLU A 114 -17.61 -15.58 37.46
N ALA A 115 -18.67 -16.14 36.86
CA ALA A 115 -19.61 -17.01 37.59
C ALA A 115 -18.91 -18.28 38.08
N ARG A 116 -18.02 -18.88 37.28
CA ARG A 116 -17.22 -20.04 37.68
C ARG A 116 -16.30 -19.69 38.87
N LEU A 117 -15.59 -18.57 38.83
CA LEU A 117 -14.72 -18.12 39.90
C LEU A 117 -15.52 -17.94 41.18
N ASN A 118 -16.65 -17.22 41.13
CA ASN A 118 -17.52 -16.99 42.29
C ASN A 118 -18.04 -18.30 42.91
N ALA A 119 -18.40 -19.29 42.07
CA ALA A 119 -18.86 -20.60 42.55
C ALA A 119 -17.73 -21.37 43.24
N HIS A 120 -16.50 -21.37 42.68
CA HIS A 120 -15.35 -22.03 43.31
C HIS A 120 -14.91 -21.32 44.59
N GLU A 121 -14.95 -19.98 44.64
CA GLU A 121 -14.70 -19.24 45.88
C GLU A 121 -15.69 -19.64 46.99
N ALA A 122 -16.98 -19.69 46.69
CA ALA A 122 -18.01 -20.10 47.66
C ALA A 122 -17.83 -21.56 48.13
N ALA A 123 -17.46 -22.46 47.18
CA ALA A 123 -17.19 -23.87 47.51
C ALA A 123 -15.92 -24.02 48.36
N TYR A 124 -14.85 -23.28 48.06
CA TYR A 124 -13.63 -23.28 48.86
C TYR A 124 -13.86 -22.78 50.28
N ARG A 125 -14.61 -21.68 50.48
CA ARG A 125 -14.97 -21.18 51.81
C ARG A 125 -15.76 -22.17 52.67
N THR A 126 -16.48 -23.08 52.02
CA THR A 126 -17.27 -24.13 52.70
C THR A 126 -16.53 -25.47 52.78
N GLY A 127 -15.26 -25.54 52.34
CA GLY A 127 -14.44 -26.77 52.34
C GLY A 127 -14.89 -27.82 51.31
N LYS A 128 -15.69 -27.43 50.30
CA LYS A 128 -16.24 -28.32 49.28
C LYS A 128 -15.42 -28.32 47.97
N ALA A 129 -14.48 -27.41 47.82
CA ALA A 129 -13.56 -27.35 46.68
C ALA A 129 -12.12 -27.20 47.16
N ASP A 130 -11.17 -27.67 46.35
CA ASP A 130 -9.73 -27.53 46.62
C ASP A 130 -9.20 -26.15 46.17
N PHE A 131 -8.07 -25.75 46.75
CA PHE A 131 -7.37 -24.53 46.38
C PHE A 131 -6.95 -24.52 44.88
N MET A 132 -6.63 -25.69 44.33
CA MET A 132 -6.27 -25.81 42.90
C MET A 132 -7.46 -25.47 42.00
N ASP A 133 -8.71 -25.84 42.37
CA ASP A 133 -9.89 -25.49 41.58
C ASP A 133 -10.13 -23.96 41.56
N LEU A 134 -9.88 -23.30 42.69
CA LEU A 134 -9.95 -21.84 42.80
C LEU A 134 -8.89 -21.17 41.88
N LEU A 135 -7.63 -21.64 41.98
CA LEU A 135 -6.52 -21.10 41.19
C LEU A 135 -6.76 -21.29 39.69
N GLU A 136 -7.28 -22.43 39.27
CA GLU A 136 -7.62 -22.68 37.84
C GLU A 136 -8.72 -21.74 37.37
N SER A 137 -9.70 -21.42 38.24
CA SER A 137 -10.78 -20.49 37.89
C SER A 137 -10.28 -19.06 37.74
N GLU A 138 -9.37 -18.63 38.60
CA GLU A 138 -8.69 -17.32 38.47
C GLU A 138 -7.86 -17.24 37.20
N ARG A 139 -7.08 -18.27 36.88
CA ARG A 139 -6.31 -18.33 35.65
C ARG A 139 -7.22 -18.27 34.43
N PHE A 140 -8.30 -19.03 34.40
CA PHE A 140 -9.24 -19.02 33.29
C PHE A 140 -9.88 -17.63 33.07
N LEU A 141 -10.25 -16.94 34.15
CA LEU A 141 -10.76 -15.57 34.08
C LEU A 141 -9.71 -14.61 33.55
N LEU A 142 -8.47 -14.71 34.02
CA LEU A 142 -7.35 -13.88 33.54
C LEU A 142 -7.09 -14.10 32.06
N GLU A 143 -7.01 -15.37 31.63
CA GLU A 143 -6.84 -15.74 30.24
C GLU A 143 -7.95 -15.20 29.33
N THR A 144 -9.21 -15.30 29.81
CA THR A 144 -10.37 -14.75 29.10
C THR A 144 -10.27 -13.23 28.95
N LYS A 145 -9.88 -12.51 30.01
CA LYS A 145 -9.66 -11.05 29.96
C LYS A 145 -8.52 -10.67 29.04
N LEU A 146 -7.42 -11.42 29.06
CA LEU A 146 -6.31 -11.21 28.13
C LEU A 146 -6.71 -11.47 26.67
N MET A 147 -7.52 -12.49 26.43
CA MET A 147 -8.07 -12.78 25.10
C MET A 147 -8.95 -11.61 24.61
N ALA A 148 -9.77 -11.02 25.46
CA ALA A 148 -10.58 -9.85 25.11
C ALA A 148 -9.70 -8.67 24.67
N VAL A 149 -8.66 -8.33 25.44
CA VAL A 149 -7.75 -7.22 25.12
C VAL A 149 -6.99 -7.48 23.81
N ARG A 150 -6.50 -8.71 23.59
CA ARG A 150 -5.82 -9.08 22.33
C ARG A 150 -6.76 -8.97 21.14
N THR A 151 -7.99 -9.46 21.26
CA THR A 151 -8.99 -9.39 20.18
C THR A 151 -9.40 -7.93 19.91
N GLU A 152 -9.45 -7.08 20.92
CA GLU A 152 -9.70 -5.64 20.75
C GLU A 152 -8.57 -4.94 20.02
N ALA A 153 -7.32 -5.24 20.35
CA ALA A 153 -6.16 -4.74 19.63
C ALA A 153 -6.15 -5.23 18.17
N GLU A 154 -6.48 -6.50 17.93
CA GLU A 154 -6.62 -7.05 16.60
C GLU A 154 -7.71 -6.35 15.78
N LEU A 155 -8.86 -6.08 16.40
CA LEU A 155 -9.94 -5.31 15.79
C LEU A 155 -9.45 -3.94 15.30
N GLY A 156 -8.67 -3.22 16.11
CA GLY A 156 -8.05 -1.94 15.74
C GLY A 156 -7.09 -2.08 14.57
N MET A 157 -6.26 -3.13 14.57
CA MET A 157 -5.35 -3.40 13.47
C MET A 157 -6.07 -3.71 12.15
N GLN A 158 -7.15 -4.49 12.19
CA GLN A 158 -7.93 -4.82 10.98
C GLN A 158 -8.69 -3.59 10.47
N ALA A 159 -9.19 -2.71 11.36
CA ALA A 159 -9.79 -1.45 10.95
C ALA A 159 -8.78 -0.56 10.20
N ALA A 160 -7.58 -0.39 10.74
CA ALA A 160 -6.52 0.39 10.09
C ALA A 160 -6.08 -0.22 8.73
N ARG A 161 -6.05 -1.55 8.62
CA ARG A 161 -5.77 -2.23 7.34
C ARG A 161 -6.86 -1.94 6.30
N LEU A 162 -8.13 -1.99 6.71
CA LEU A 162 -9.25 -1.66 5.82
C LEU A 162 -9.19 -0.21 5.37
N GLU A 163 -8.95 0.73 6.28
CA GLU A 163 -8.79 2.15 5.95
C GLU A 163 -7.65 2.39 4.95
N ARG A 164 -6.52 1.73 5.13
CA ARG A 164 -5.40 1.78 4.18
C ARG A 164 -5.81 1.24 2.80
N ALA A 165 -6.47 0.08 2.75
CA ALA A 165 -6.86 -0.56 1.50
C ALA A 165 -7.90 0.27 0.73
N VAL A 166 -8.83 0.91 1.43
CA VAL A 166 -9.81 1.83 0.85
C VAL A 166 -9.17 3.17 0.45
N GLY A 167 -8.04 3.52 1.09
CA GLY A 167 -7.31 4.77 0.80
C GLY A 167 -7.87 5.99 1.53
N THR A 168 -8.70 5.77 2.56
CA THR A 168 -9.05 6.81 3.52
C THR A 168 -7.90 6.93 4.52
N LEU A 169 -7.04 7.94 4.35
CA LEU A 169 -6.08 8.29 5.40
C LEU A 169 -6.89 8.71 6.64
N PRO A 170 -6.56 8.19 7.84
CA PRO A 170 -7.11 8.79 9.05
C PRO A 170 -6.75 10.27 9.00
N ALA A 171 -7.75 11.13 9.21
CA ALA A 171 -7.49 12.56 9.36
C ALA A 171 -6.36 12.68 10.39
N ALA A 172 -5.24 13.28 9.97
CA ALA A 172 -4.13 13.55 10.88
C ALA A 172 -4.73 14.21 12.10
N ALA A 173 -4.59 13.55 13.24
CA ALA A 173 -5.01 14.14 14.51
C ALA A 173 -4.20 15.43 14.65
N ASP A 174 -4.82 16.57 14.36
CA ASP A 174 -4.28 17.88 14.66
C ASP A 174 -3.95 17.89 16.16
N LYS A 175 -2.65 17.87 16.43
CA LYS A 175 -2.11 18.16 17.76
C LYS A 175 -1.81 19.65 17.86
#